data_f04af519a48d13a2779eba22e65762b6
#
_entry.id   f04af519a48d13a2779eba22e65762b6
#
_cell.length_a   1.000
_cell.length_b   1.000
_cell.length_c   1.000
_cell.angle_alpha   90.00
_cell.angle_beta   90.00
_cell.angle_gamma   90.00
#
_symmetry.space_group_name_H-M   'P 1'
#
loop_
_entity.id
_entity.type
_entity.pdbx_description
1 polymer ?
#
loop_
_entity_poly.entity_id
_entity_poly.type
_entity_poly.pdbx_seq_one_letter_code
_entity_poly.pdbx_strand_id
1 'polypeptide(L)'
;MPKWLWTERKFNFDYPASKWPDLLERVRGTPARIEERVHGLSKEVLTRRRDGKGWSIQENIGHLLDLEDIHLQRIEEILQGKAVLAAADMTNRKTHEAHHNAKDIRTLCAELRSERAKLVAQFDQLGESDWARASLHPRLNQPMRIVDIAYFTAEHDDYHLGRIGELIRTFL
;
A
#
# COMPACT_ATOMS: atom_id res chain seq x y z
N MET A 1 -1.31 -24.07 1.04
CA MET A 1 -0.09 -23.50 0.47
C MET A 1 0.61 -22.66 1.54
N PRO A 2 1.94 -22.68 1.67
CA PRO A 2 2.64 -21.80 2.61
C PRO A 2 2.26 -20.36 2.28
N LYS A 3 1.82 -19.61 3.30
CA LYS A 3 1.53 -18.19 3.14
C LYS A 3 2.85 -17.46 2.96
N TRP A 4 3.04 -16.88 1.79
CA TRP A 4 4.14 -15.97 1.56
C TRP A 4 3.86 -14.67 2.31
N LEU A 5 4.65 -14.39 3.36
CA LEU A 5 4.44 -13.25 4.21
C LEU A 5 5.16 -12.01 3.64
N TRP A 6 4.47 -10.89 3.62
CA TRP A 6 5.05 -9.62 3.21
C TRP A 6 6.33 -9.26 3.96
N THR A 7 6.35 -9.53 5.27
CA THR A 7 7.49 -9.23 6.15
C THR A 7 8.74 -10.05 5.87
N GLU A 8 8.58 -11.22 5.21
CA GLU A 8 9.68 -12.11 4.84
C GLU A 8 10.21 -11.82 3.43
N ARG A 9 9.54 -10.94 2.70
CA ARG A 9 9.91 -10.60 1.34
C ARG A 9 11.23 -9.85 1.30
N LYS A 10 12.14 -10.31 0.43
CA LYS A 10 13.36 -9.60 0.06
C LYS A 10 13.10 -8.76 -1.19
N PHE A 11 13.65 -7.57 -1.20
CA PHE A 11 13.52 -6.64 -2.33
C PHE A 11 14.88 -6.46 -3.00
N ASN A 12 14.89 -6.59 -4.32
CA ASN A 12 16.00 -6.19 -5.18
C ASN A 12 15.56 -4.96 -5.96
N PHE A 13 16.31 -3.88 -5.83
CA PHE A 13 16.07 -2.61 -6.51
C PHE A 13 17.03 -2.43 -7.70
N ASP A 14 17.47 -3.53 -8.31
CA ASP A 14 18.36 -3.54 -9.47
C ASP A 14 17.61 -3.26 -10.79
N TYR A 15 17.11 -2.03 -10.91
CA TYR A 15 16.46 -1.51 -12.10
C TYR A 15 16.67 0.02 -12.22
N PRO A 16 16.60 0.59 -13.44
CA PRO A 16 16.82 2.03 -13.64
C PRO A 16 15.67 2.85 -13.05
N ALA A 17 15.99 4.07 -12.58
CA ALA A 17 14.98 5.01 -12.07
C ALA A 17 13.95 5.39 -13.14
N SER A 18 14.31 5.36 -14.42
CA SER A 18 13.41 5.59 -15.56
C SER A 18 12.22 4.62 -15.67
N LYS A 19 12.16 3.59 -14.81
CA LYS A 19 10.98 2.70 -14.69
C LYS A 19 9.80 3.33 -13.96
N TRP A 20 9.96 4.53 -13.43
CA TRP A 20 8.96 5.21 -12.63
C TRP A 20 7.57 5.34 -13.31
N PRO A 21 7.42 5.56 -14.64
CA PRO A 21 6.08 5.72 -15.23
C PRO A 21 5.21 4.47 -15.05
N ASP A 22 5.78 3.29 -15.32
CA ASP A 22 5.07 2.01 -15.18
C ASP A 22 4.66 1.75 -13.72
N LEU A 23 5.54 2.08 -12.78
CA LEU A 23 5.28 1.89 -11.35
C LEU A 23 4.22 2.87 -10.84
N LEU A 24 4.26 4.10 -11.30
CA LEU A 24 3.28 5.12 -10.91
C LEU A 24 1.86 4.73 -11.38
N GLU A 25 1.73 4.18 -12.59
CA GLU A 25 0.41 3.71 -13.08
C GLU A 25 -0.13 2.53 -12.25
N ARG A 26 0.74 1.64 -11.75
CA ARG A 26 0.32 0.58 -10.82
C ARG A 26 -0.24 1.19 -9.52
N VAL A 27 0.48 2.16 -8.93
CA VAL A 27 0.07 2.86 -7.71
C VAL A 27 -1.23 3.63 -7.93
N ARG A 28 -1.33 4.38 -9.04
CA ARG A 28 -2.52 5.15 -9.45
C ARG A 28 -3.75 4.27 -9.61
N GLY A 29 -3.59 3.09 -10.17
CA GLY A 29 -4.68 2.17 -10.50
C GLY A 29 -5.24 1.38 -9.30
N THR A 30 -4.58 1.36 -8.16
CA THR A 30 -4.98 0.53 -7.01
C THR A 30 -6.40 0.79 -6.50
N PRO A 31 -6.86 2.04 -6.27
CA PRO A 31 -8.23 2.26 -5.81
C PRO A 31 -9.29 1.74 -6.79
N ALA A 32 -9.10 1.93 -8.08
CA ALA A 32 -10.05 1.43 -9.11
C ALA A 32 -10.13 -0.11 -9.10
N ARG A 33 -8.97 -0.78 -9.00
CA ARG A 33 -8.90 -2.25 -8.91
C ARG A 33 -9.58 -2.79 -7.65
N ILE A 34 -9.50 -2.07 -6.53
CA ILE A 34 -10.17 -2.42 -5.28
C ILE A 34 -11.69 -2.25 -5.44
N GLU A 35 -12.13 -1.08 -5.90
CA GLU A 35 -13.56 -0.77 -6.08
C GLU A 35 -14.26 -1.79 -6.99
N GLU A 36 -13.63 -2.15 -8.11
CA GLU A 36 -14.14 -3.20 -9.00
C GLU A 36 -14.30 -4.54 -8.29
N ARG A 37 -13.30 -4.96 -7.49
CA ARG A 37 -13.33 -6.24 -6.79
C ARG A 37 -14.38 -6.33 -5.70
N VAL A 38 -14.68 -5.22 -5.03
CA VAL A 38 -15.65 -5.22 -3.92
C VAL A 38 -17.06 -4.81 -4.35
N HIS A 39 -17.23 -4.42 -5.61
CA HIS A 39 -18.52 -4.03 -6.15
C HIS A 39 -19.56 -5.15 -5.99
N GLY A 40 -20.68 -4.82 -5.37
CA GLY A 40 -21.80 -5.75 -5.18
C GLY A 40 -21.60 -6.79 -4.08
N LEU A 41 -20.48 -6.80 -3.37
CA LEU A 41 -20.27 -7.70 -2.22
C LEU A 41 -21.13 -7.27 -1.03
N SER A 42 -21.71 -8.25 -0.33
CA SER A 42 -22.48 -7.98 0.88
C SER A 42 -21.56 -7.57 2.04
N LYS A 43 -22.11 -6.83 3.01
CA LYS A 43 -21.40 -6.44 4.24
C LYS A 43 -20.83 -7.65 4.96
N GLU A 44 -21.56 -8.76 4.98
CA GLU A 44 -21.12 -10.02 5.59
C GLU A 44 -19.83 -10.53 4.93
N VAL A 45 -19.77 -10.60 3.60
CA VAL A 45 -18.59 -11.03 2.86
C VAL A 45 -17.41 -10.07 3.08
N LEU A 46 -17.67 -8.76 3.06
CA LEU A 46 -16.64 -7.72 3.23
C LEU A 46 -15.97 -7.75 4.60
N THR A 47 -16.72 -8.08 5.67
CA THR A 47 -16.24 -8.00 7.05
C THR A 47 -15.88 -9.36 7.66
N ARG A 48 -16.16 -10.45 6.93
CA ARG A 48 -15.84 -11.81 7.40
C ARG A 48 -14.34 -12.04 7.44
N ARG A 49 -13.87 -12.60 8.54
CA ARG A 49 -12.49 -13.06 8.70
C ARG A 49 -12.42 -14.55 8.48
N ARG A 50 -11.41 -15.04 7.76
CA ARG A 50 -11.20 -16.46 7.58
C ARG A 50 -10.85 -17.11 8.93
N ASP A 51 -11.59 -18.13 9.32
CA ASP A 51 -11.41 -18.86 10.60
C ASP A 51 -11.38 -17.93 11.84
N GLY A 52 -12.07 -16.79 11.77
CA GLY A 52 -12.06 -15.77 12.82
C GLY A 52 -10.72 -15.06 13.02
N LYS A 53 -9.72 -15.35 12.17
CA LYS A 53 -8.35 -14.82 12.27
C LYS A 53 -7.95 -14.05 11.01
N GLY A 54 -6.89 -13.26 11.15
CA GLY A 54 -6.40 -12.42 10.06
C GLY A 54 -7.35 -11.26 9.76
N TRP A 55 -7.09 -10.57 8.67
CA TRP A 55 -7.88 -9.42 8.25
C TRP A 55 -8.99 -9.81 7.27
N SER A 56 -10.13 -9.16 7.41
CA SER A 56 -11.22 -9.20 6.44
C SER A 56 -10.84 -8.47 5.13
N ILE A 57 -11.70 -8.53 4.11
CA ILE A 57 -11.54 -7.73 2.90
C ILE A 57 -11.45 -6.25 3.25
N GLN A 58 -12.37 -5.77 4.08
CA GLN A 58 -12.48 -4.36 4.43
C GLN A 58 -11.30 -3.87 5.29
N GLU A 59 -10.75 -4.74 6.16
CA GLU A 59 -9.54 -4.44 6.93
C GLU A 59 -8.28 -4.42 6.06
N ASN A 60 -8.18 -5.25 5.02
CA ASN A 60 -7.09 -5.16 4.04
C ASN A 60 -7.12 -3.81 3.28
N ILE A 61 -8.30 -3.33 2.90
CA ILE A 61 -8.45 -2.02 2.25
C ILE A 61 -8.10 -0.88 3.21
N GLY A 62 -8.59 -0.97 4.45
CA GLY A 62 -8.29 0.01 5.49
C GLY A 62 -6.81 0.08 5.83
N HIS A 63 -6.10 -1.05 5.81
CA HIS A 63 -4.67 -1.07 6.01
C HIS A 63 -3.90 -0.31 4.90
N LEU A 64 -4.30 -0.45 3.65
CA LEU A 64 -3.72 0.36 2.57
C LEU A 64 -3.92 1.86 2.80
N LEU A 65 -5.14 2.26 3.19
CA LEU A 65 -5.44 3.65 3.55
C LEU A 65 -4.54 4.15 4.70
N ASP A 66 -4.36 3.34 5.73
CA ASP A 66 -3.60 3.70 6.93
C ASP A 66 -2.11 3.96 6.67
N LEU A 67 -1.58 3.43 5.56
CA LEU A 67 -0.17 3.59 5.18
C LEU A 67 0.09 4.74 4.20
N GLU A 68 -0.93 5.42 3.67
CA GLU A 68 -0.71 6.52 2.72
C GLU A 68 0.16 7.64 3.33
N ASP A 69 -0.06 7.97 4.60
CA ASP A 69 0.72 9.00 5.29
C ASP A 69 2.22 8.70 5.32
N ILE A 70 2.60 7.44 5.60
CA ILE A 70 4.03 7.08 5.68
C ILE A 70 4.69 7.05 4.29
N HIS A 71 3.93 6.75 3.24
CA HIS A 71 4.45 6.83 1.87
C HIS A 71 4.76 8.28 1.48
N LEU A 72 3.84 9.20 1.74
CA LEU A 72 4.05 10.65 1.54
C LEU A 72 5.23 11.15 2.36
N GLN A 73 5.26 10.86 3.66
CA GLN A 73 6.34 11.26 4.56
C GLN A 73 7.71 10.81 4.05
N ARG A 74 7.84 9.58 3.56
CA ARG A 74 9.12 9.04 3.07
C ARG A 74 9.61 9.74 1.81
N ILE A 75 8.72 10.11 0.89
CA ILE A 75 9.08 10.91 -0.28
C ILE A 75 9.64 12.26 0.17
N GLU A 76 8.95 12.95 1.07
CA GLU A 76 9.40 14.23 1.62
C GLU A 76 10.76 14.10 2.33
N GLU A 77 10.95 13.06 3.14
CA GLU A 77 12.21 12.78 3.84
C GLU A 77 13.38 12.61 2.85
N ILE A 78 13.17 11.88 1.73
CA ILE A 78 14.18 11.75 0.67
C ILE A 78 14.46 13.10 0.01
N LEU A 79 13.43 13.86 -0.32
CA LEU A 79 13.59 15.19 -0.93
C LEU A 79 14.31 16.18 -0.02
N GLN A 80 14.16 16.05 1.29
CA GLN A 80 14.88 16.83 2.30
C GLN A 80 16.30 16.32 2.57
N GLY A 81 16.71 15.20 1.99
CA GLY A 81 18.04 14.60 2.21
C GLY A 81 18.20 13.92 3.57
N LYS A 82 17.11 13.47 4.20
CA LYS A 82 17.16 12.76 5.47
C LYS A 82 17.92 11.44 5.31
N ALA A 83 18.84 11.14 6.22
CA ALA A 83 19.70 9.96 6.10
C ALA A 83 18.93 8.63 6.23
N VAL A 84 17.93 8.57 7.14
CA VAL A 84 17.15 7.36 7.43
C VAL A 84 15.66 7.70 7.39
N LEU A 85 14.89 6.90 6.68
CA LEU A 85 13.44 7.05 6.54
C LEU A 85 12.69 6.70 7.83
N ALA A 86 11.49 7.25 7.98
CA ALA A 86 10.58 6.88 9.05
C ALA A 86 10.28 5.37 9.04
N ALA A 87 10.32 4.76 10.22
CA ALA A 87 9.96 3.36 10.41
C ALA A 87 8.42 3.21 10.40
N ALA A 88 7.93 2.18 9.70
CA ALA A 88 6.53 1.80 9.81
C ALA A 88 6.27 1.09 11.14
N ASP A 89 5.07 1.27 11.70
CA ASP A 89 4.60 0.48 12.82
C ASP A 89 4.29 -0.96 12.37
N MET A 90 5.19 -1.88 12.67
CA MET A 90 5.06 -3.28 12.30
C MET A 90 3.98 -4.03 13.10
N THR A 91 3.43 -3.40 14.16
CA THR A 91 2.28 -3.95 14.90
C THR A 91 0.94 -3.67 14.24
N ASN A 92 0.93 -2.78 13.24
CA ASN A 92 -0.28 -2.33 12.53
C ASN A 92 -1.36 -1.78 13.47
N ARG A 93 -0.95 -1.10 14.55
CA ARG A 93 -1.86 -0.58 15.57
C ARG A 93 -2.94 0.30 14.98
N LYS A 94 -2.57 1.23 14.06
CA LYS A 94 -3.53 2.11 13.37
C LYS A 94 -4.67 1.31 12.73
N THR A 95 -4.35 0.24 12.00
CA THR A 95 -5.35 -0.62 11.35
C THR A 95 -6.23 -1.37 12.35
N HIS A 96 -5.64 -1.87 13.44
CA HIS A 96 -6.40 -2.59 14.46
C HIS A 96 -7.36 -1.68 15.24
N GLU A 97 -6.96 -0.42 15.49
CA GLU A 97 -7.76 0.56 16.23
C GLU A 97 -8.79 1.30 15.36
N ALA A 98 -8.62 1.33 14.03
CA ALA A 98 -9.47 2.10 13.12
C ALA A 98 -10.88 1.53 12.90
N HIS A 99 -11.13 0.30 13.38
CA HIS A 99 -12.44 -0.36 13.26
C HIS A 99 -13.01 -0.35 11.82
N HIS A 100 -12.18 -0.60 10.82
CA HIS A 100 -12.55 -0.52 9.41
C HIS A 100 -13.80 -1.33 9.05
N ASN A 101 -14.06 -2.46 9.72
CA ASN A 101 -15.27 -3.26 9.53
C ASN A 101 -16.57 -2.55 9.91
N ALA A 102 -16.51 -1.49 10.72
CA ALA A 102 -17.69 -0.69 11.07
C ALA A 102 -18.04 0.35 9.99
N LYS A 103 -17.08 0.72 9.12
CA LYS A 103 -17.29 1.72 8.08
C LYS A 103 -18.20 1.22 6.95
N ASP A 104 -18.79 2.14 6.20
CA ASP A 104 -19.36 1.85 4.89
C ASP A 104 -18.23 1.61 3.87
N ILE A 105 -18.39 0.60 3.00
CA ILE A 105 -17.35 0.24 2.05
C ILE A 105 -17.11 1.34 1.00
N ARG A 106 -18.13 2.04 0.56
CA ARG A 106 -18.00 3.12 -0.42
C ARG A 106 -17.23 4.29 0.18
N THR A 107 -17.51 4.61 1.44
CA THR A 107 -16.77 5.62 2.20
C THR A 107 -15.31 5.25 2.33
N LEU A 108 -15.01 4.02 2.72
CA LEU A 108 -13.62 3.53 2.86
C LEU A 108 -12.86 3.57 1.53
N CYS A 109 -13.48 3.15 0.44
CA CYS A 109 -12.88 3.22 -0.90
C CYS A 109 -12.66 4.68 -1.35
N ALA A 110 -13.60 5.58 -1.06
CA ALA A 110 -13.47 7.00 -1.38
C ALA A 110 -12.35 7.67 -0.58
N GLU A 111 -12.19 7.35 0.71
CA GLU A 111 -11.08 7.79 1.55
C GLU A 111 -9.74 7.32 0.97
N LEU A 112 -9.61 6.02 0.65
CA LEU A 112 -8.39 5.49 0.03
C LEU A 112 -8.08 6.17 -1.30
N ARG A 113 -9.08 6.38 -2.15
CA ARG A 113 -8.91 7.08 -3.43
C ARG A 113 -8.40 8.51 -3.23
N SER A 114 -8.96 9.21 -2.24
CA SER A 114 -8.58 10.59 -1.92
C SER A 114 -7.13 10.68 -1.42
N GLU A 115 -6.74 9.82 -0.47
CA GLU A 115 -5.37 9.83 0.06
C GLU A 115 -4.36 9.37 -0.99
N ARG A 116 -4.67 8.32 -1.78
CA ARG A 116 -3.86 7.88 -2.91
C ARG A 116 -3.67 8.97 -3.97
N ALA A 117 -4.70 9.80 -4.21
CA ALA A 117 -4.57 10.91 -5.14
C ALA A 117 -3.54 11.94 -4.67
N LYS A 118 -3.39 12.17 -3.36
CA LYS A 118 -2.32 13.03 -2.80
C LYS A 118 -0.94 12.43 -3.05
N LEU A 119 -0.79 11.13 -2.80
CA LEU A 119 0.47 10.42 -3.06
C LEU A 119 0.85 10.50 -4.54
N VAL A 120 -0.10 10.25 -5.43
CA VAL A 120 0.11 10.34 -6.88
C VAL A 120 0.48 11.77 -7.30
N ALA A 121 -0.22 12.78 -6.76
CA ALA A 121 0.10 14.18 -7.04
C ALA A 121 1.52 14.57 -6.57
N GLN A 122 1.99 14.00 -5.45
CA GLN A 122 3.37 14.19 -4.99
C GLN A 122 4.37 13.60 -6.00
N PHE A 123 4.11 12.39 -6.49
CA PHE A 123 4.95 11.78 -7.54
C PHE A 123 4.92 12.56 -8.86
N ASP A 124 3.75 13.05 -9.28
CA ASP A 124 3.58 13.82 -10.53
C ASP A 124 4.33 15.18 -10.51
N GLN A 125 4.71 15.67 -9.34
CA GLN A 125 5.48 16.92 -9.18
C GLN A 125 7.00 16.72 -9.23
N LEU A 126 7.48 15.47 -9.26
CA LEU A 126 8.91 15.16 -9.23
C LEU A 126 9.57 15.46 -10.59
N GLY A 127 10.77 16.07 -10.52
CA GLY A 127 11.66 16.13 -11.67
C GLY A 127 12.33 14.78 -11.94
N GLU A 128 12.82 14.58 -13.15
CA GLU A 128 13.44 13.31 -13.57
C GLU A 128 14.57 12.87 -12.63
N SER A 129 15.40 13.82 -12.15
CA SER A 129 16.51 13.56 -11.23
C SER A 129 16.06 13.15 -9.82
N ASP A 130 14.86 13.53 -9.39
CA ASP A 130 14.39 13.23 -8.03
C ASP A 130 14.13 11.74 -7.83
N TRP A 131 13.71 11.04 -8.88
CA TRP A 131 13.42 9.60 -8.82
C TRP A 131 14.60 8.73 -8.41
N ALA A 132 15.84 9.19 -8.61
CA ALA A 132 17.06 8.50 -8.21
C ALA A 132 17.54 8.86 -6.80
N ARG A 133 16.99 9.90 -6.16
CA ARG A 133 17.36 10.29 -4.79
C ARG A 133 16.95 9.22 -3.80
N ALA A 134 17.79 8.97 -2.79
CA ALA A 134 17.64 7.83 -1.89
C ALA A 134 17.93 8.19 -0.43
N SER A 135 17.32 7.45 0.48
CA SER A 135 17.65 7.41 1.92
C SER A 135 17.64 5.96 2.40
N LEU A 136 18.23 5.69 3.56
CA LEU A 136 18.26 4.34 4.13
C LEU A 136 16.87 3.91 4.61
N HIS A 137 16.36 2.78 4.13
CA HIS A 137 15.13 2.19 4.65
C HIS A 137 15.41 1.37 5.92
N PRO A 138 14.83 1.72 7.10
CA PRO A 138 15.27 1.17 8.38
C PRO A 138 15.07 -0.34 8.51
N ARG A 139 13.95 -0.90 8.00
CA ARG A 139 13.66 -2.34 8.08
C ARG A 139 14.45 -3.16 7.07
N LEU A 140 14.61 -2.65 5.84
CA LEU A 140 15.31 -3.36 4.77
C LEU A 140 16.84 -3.22 4.89
N ASN A 141 17.31 -2.24 5.66
CA ASN A 141 18.72 -1.90 5.85
C ASN A 141 19.47 -1.73 4.52
N GLN A 142 18.82 -1.07 3.56
CA GLN A 142 19.38 -0.77 2.25
C GLN A 142 18.88 0.59 1.76
N PRO A 143 19.62 1.27 0.86
CA PRO A 143 19.14 2.49 0.23
C PRO A 143 17.83 2.24 -0.52
N MET A 144 16.88 3.16 -0.38
CA MET A 144 15.60 3.16 -1.08
C MET A 144 15.44 4.51 -1.79
N ARG A 145 15.41 4.46 -3.13
CA ARG A 145 15.18 5.63 -3.97
C ARG A 145 13.68 5.96 -4.02
N ILE A 146 13.32 7.14 -4.51
CA ILE A 146 11.90 7.47 -4.69
C ILE A 146 11.21 6.49 -5.65
N VAL A 147 11.87 6.08 -6.74
CA VAL A 147 11.33 5.03 -7.62
C VAL A 147 11.10 3.71 -6.89
N ASP A 148 11.92 3.40 -5.88
CA ASP A 148 11.77 2.19 -5.07
C ASP A 148 10.62 2.32 -4.06
N ILE A 149 10.28 3.55 -3.61
CA ILE A 149 9.05 3.80 -2.84
C ILE A 149 7.83 3.48 -3.71
N ALA A 150 7.78 3.95 -4.96
CA ALA A 150 6.68 3.64 -5.87
C ALA A 150 6.56 2.12 -6.13
N TYR A 151 7.68 1.44 -6.35
CA TYR A 151 7.72 -0.01 -6.51
C TYR A 151 7.23 -0.74 -5.24
N PHE A 152 7.75 -0.36 -4.08
CA PHE A 152 7.39 -0.97 -2.80
C PHE A 152 5.90 -0.79 -2.50
N THR A 153 5.36 0.40 -2.75
CA THR A 153 3.92 0.70 -2.62
C THR A 153 3.10 -0.18 -3.56
N ALA A 154 3.45 -0.23 -4.85
CA ALA A 154 2.76 -1.06 -5.84
C ALA A 154 2.76 -2.55 -5.48
N GLU A 155 3.90 -3.08 -5.02
CA GLU A 155 4.03 -4.47 -4.59
C GLU A 155 3.24 -4.78 -3.31
N HIS A 156 3.14 -3.82 -2.39
CA HIS A 156 2.33 -3.94 -1.18
C HIS A 156 0.84 -3.93 -1.50
N ASP A 157 0.43 -3.03 -2.40
CA ASP A 157 -0.93 -2.98 -2.92
C ASP A 157 -1.33 -4.31 -3.57
N ASP A 158 -0.48 -4.85 -4.46
CA ASP A 158 -0.73 -6.11 -5.14
C ASP A 158 -0.77 -7.30 -4.17
N TYR A 159 0.04 -7.29 -3.11
CA TYR A 159 -0.04 -8.26 -2.04
C TYR A 159 -1.42 -8.26 -1.37
N HIS A 160 -1.95 -7.09 -1.00
CA HIS A 160 -3.27 -6.98 -0.37
C HIS A 160 -4.41 -7.26 -1.36
N LEU A 161 -4.31 -6.85 -2.62
CA LEU A 161 -5.25 -7.23 -3.67
C LEU A 161 -5.29 -8.76 -3.87
N GLY A 162 -4.13 -9.42 -3.77
CA GLY A 162 -4.05 -10.88 -3.77
C GLY A 162 -4.80 -11.52 -2.59
N ARG A 163 -4.67 -10.96 -1.39
CA ARG A 163 -5.39 -11.40 -0.18
C ARG A 163 -6.90 -11.18 -0.30
N ILE A 164 -7.31 -10.00 -0.78
CA ILE A 164 -8.71 -9.68 -1.06
C ILE A 164 -9.28 -10.71 -2.06
N GLY A 165 -8.59 -10.97 -3.17
CA GLY A 165 -9.02 -11.95 -4.15
C GLY A 165 -9.11 -13.39 -3.59
N GLU A 166 -8.21 -13.79 -2.68
CA GLU A 166 -8.26 -15.07 -1.98
C GLU A 166 -9.50 -15.16 -1.07
N LEU A 167 -9.79 -14.11 -0.30
CA LEU A 167 -10.96 -14.05 0.59
C LEU A 167 -12.27 -14.09 -0.20
N ILE A 168 -12.38 -13.35 -1.31
CA ILE A 168 -13.54 -13.38 -2.19
C ILE A 168 -13.78 -14.82 -2.67
N ARG A 169 -12.78 -15.50 -3.21
CA ARG A 169 -12.90 -16.89 -3.67
C ARG A 169 -13.23 -17.89 -2.56
N THR A 170 -12.94 -17.54 -1.31
CA THR A 170 -13.21 -18.42 -0.16
C THR A 170 -14.66 -18.27 0.33
N PHE A 171 -15.24 -17.07 0.15
CA PHE A 171 -16.55 -16.74 0.73
C PHE A 171 -17.72 -16.76 -0.26
N LEU A 172 -17.41 -16.78 -1.57
CA LEU A 172 -18.38 -16.98 -2.66
C LEU A 172 -18.24 -18.34 -3.31
#